data_25d3537f782d81ef0c547aa9e45e8b7a
#
_entry.id   25d3537f782d81ef0c547aa9e45e8b7a
#
_cell.length_a   1.000
_cell.length_b   1.000
_cell.length_c   1.000
_cell.angle_alpha   90.00
_cell.angle_beta   90.00
_cell.angle_gamma   90.00
#
_symmetry.space_group_name_H-M   'P 1'
#
loop_
_entity.id
_entity.type
_entity.pdbx_description
1 polymer ?
#
loop_
_entity_poly.entity_id
_entity_poly.type
_entity_poly.pdbx_seq_one_letter_code
_entity_poly.pdbx_strand_id
1 'polypeptide(L)'
;SLLSLVPPAQAATNLIAPQAFELKQVADVAQEIFGPVLHIVRWSGDPQAVIEQINALGYGLTMGIQTRIDSRAHSLAAAAHIGNVYINRNTIGAVVGVQPFGGEGLSGTGPKAGGPHYLLRFCAEQTVTVNTTAAGGNAALLAAMP
;
A
#
# COMPACT_ATOMS: atom_id res chain seq x y z
N SER A 1 -6.11 26.97 -7.96
CA SER A 1 -6.89 25.96 -8.68
C SER A 1 -6.55 26.00 -10.16
N LEU A 2 -6.24 24.84 -10.76
CA LEU A 2 -6.04 24.71 -12.22
C LEU A 2 -7.34 24.38 -12.95
N LEU A 3 -8.24 23.68 -12.27
CA LEU A 3 -9.54 23.29 -12.77
C LEU A 3 -10.52 23.21 -11.61
N SER A 4 -11.68 23.81 -11.81
CA SER A 4 -12.83 23.64 -10.92
C SER A 4 -14.05 23.47 -11.78
N LEU A 5 -14.68 22.31 -11.72
CA LEU A 5 -15.94 22.05 -12.39
C LEU A 5 -17.07 22.50 -11.46
N VAL A 6 -17.98 23.31 -11.98
CA VAL A 6 -19.16 23.73 -11.22
C VAL A 6 -20.19 22.61 -11.24
N PRO A 7 -20.72 22.15 -10.09
CA PRO A 7 -21.81 21.19 -10.09
C PRO A 7 -23.04 21.76 -10.82
N PRO A 8 -23.90 20.92 -11.41
CA PRO A 8 -25.18 21.37 -11.95
C PRO A 8 -25.98 22.15 -10.91
N ALA A 9 -26.68 23.18 -11.31
CA ALA A 9 -27.46 24.05 -10.41
C ALA A 9 -28.51 23.30 -9.55
N GLN A 10 -28.86 22.08 -9.93
CA GLN A 10 -29.78 21.18 -9.22
C GLN A 10 -29.03 20.08 -8.42
N ALA A 11 -27.71 20.16 -8.29
CA ALA A 11 -26.95 19.18 -7.51
C ALA A 11 -27.35 19.24 -6.04
N ALA A 12 -27.50 18.07 -5.43
CA ALA A 12 -27.70 17.97 -3.99
C ALA A 12 -26.56 18.65 -3.22
N THR A 13 -26.88 19.24 -2.08
CA THR A 13 -25.93 20.04 -1.27
C THR A 13 -24.70 19.26 -0.76
N ASN A 14 -24.72 17.94 -0.86
CA ASN A 14 -23.62 17.03 -0.46
C ASN A 14 -22.72 16.60 -1.62
N LEU A 15 -22.87 17.18 -2.82
CA LEU A 15 -22.00 16.90 -3.96
C LEU A 15 -20.88 17.94 -4.05
N ILE A 16 -19.65 17.43 -4.25
CA ILE A 16 -18.47 18.24 -4.51
C ILE A 16 -18.00 17.94 -5.93
N ALA A 17 -17.81 18.97 -6.74
CA ALA A 17 -17.29 18.83 -8.09
C ALA A 17 -15.80 18.48 -8.08
N PRO A 18 -15.28 17.72 -9.07
CA PRO A 18 -13.85 17.49 -9.23
C PRO A 18 -13.05 18.78 -9.33
N GLN A 19 -11.92 18.82 -8.63
CA GLN A 19 -11.01 19.96 -8.59
C GLN A 19 -9.57 19.51 -8.81
N ALA A 20 -8.74 20.39 -9.39
CA ALA A 20 -7.33 20.15 -9.55
C ALA A 20 -6.52 21.37 -9.07
N PHE A 21 -5.47 21.10 -8.30
CA PHE A 21 -4.59 22.10 -7.72
C PHE A 21 -3.13 21.80 -8.10
N GLU A 22 -2.40 22.80 -8.57
CA GLU A 22 -0.98 22.73 -8.70
C GLU A 22 -0.34 23.16 -7.38
N LEU A 23 0.55 22.31 -6.87
CA LEU A 23 1.32 22.52 -5.64
C LEU A 23 2.78 22.74 -6.00
N LYS A 24 3.53 23.40 -5.12
CA LYS A 24 4.94 23.67 -5.34
C LYS A 24 5.82 22.45 -5.10
N GLN A 25 5.46 21.63 -4.13
CA GLN A 25 6.21 20.44 -3.72
C GLN A 25 5.29 19.38 -3.13
N VAL A 26 5.78 18.16 -3.05
CA VAL A 26 5.01 17.00 -2.51
C VAL A 26 4.62 17.23 -1.05
N ALA A 27 5.49 17.84 -0.25
CA ALA A 27 5.23 18.11 1.17
C ALA A 27 4.08 19.09 1.44
N ASP A 28 3.60 19.82 0.42
CA ASP A 28 2.43 20.70 0.55
C ASP A 28 1.11 19.89 0.70
N VAL A 29 1.15 18.58 0.43
CA VAL A 29 0.05 17.64 0.72
C VAL A 29 0.09 17.28 2.20
N ALA A 30 -0.49 18.10 3.04
CA ALA A 30 -0.40 17.96 4.51
C ALA A 30 -1.19 16.76 5.06
N GLN A 31 -2.24 16.33 4.37
CA GLN A 31 -3.09 15.21 4.78
C GLN A 31 -3.83 14.62 3.59
N GLU A 32 -4.27 13.37 3.74
CA GLU A 32 -5.12 12.71 2.76
C GLU A 32 -6.48 13.41 2.64
N ILE A 33 -6.94 13.64 1.41
CA ILE A 33 -8.25 14.22 1.13
C ILE A 33 -9.11 13.16 0.46
N PHE A 34 -10.09 12.65 1.18
CA PHE A 34 -11.09 11.74 0.63
C PHE A 34 -12.13 12.51 -0.18
N GLY A 35 -11.86 12.69 -1.47
CA GLY A 35 -12.76 13.44 -2.35
C GLY A 35 -12.18 13.55 -3.76
N PRO A 36 -12.93 14.15 -4.70
CA PRO A 36 -12.53 14.29 -6.10
C PRO A 36 -11.51 15.43 -6.28
N VAL A 37 -10.39 15.34 -5.59
CA VAL A 37 -9.34 16.37 -5.59
C VAL A 37 -8.05 15.79 -6.17
N LEU A 38 -7.52 16.41 -7.20
CA LEU A 38 -6.26 16.09 -7.84
C LEU A 38 -5.19 17.12 -7.44
N HIS A 39 -4.09 16.66 -6.87
CA HIS A 39 -2.89 17.46 -6.66
C HIS A 39 -1.87 17.19 -7.77
N ILE A 40 -1.30 18.26 -8.32
CA ILE A 40 -0.29 18.19 -9.38
C ILE A 40 0.97 18.86 -8.86
N VAL A 41 2.08 18.14 -8.87
CA VAL A 41 3.41 18.65 -8.55
C VAL A 41 4.30 18.48 -9.78
N ARG A 42 4.87 19.59 -10.28
CA ARG A 42 5.87 19.53 -11.35
C ARG A 42 7.24 19.35 -10.72
N TRP A 43 8.01 18.45 -11.28
CA TRP A 43 9.34 18.16 -10.82
C TRP A 43 10.35 18.14 -11.97
N SER A 44 11.63 18.29 -11.65
CA SER A 44 12.75 18.18 -12.59
C SER A 44 13.95 17.55 -11.88
N GLY A 45 14.86 16.98 -12.64
CA GLY A 45 16.06 16.33 -12.11
C GLY A 45 15.87 14.84 -11.86
N ASP A 46 16.40 14.33 -10.74
CA ASP A 46 16.37 12.90 -10.42
C ASP A 46 15.00 12.46 -9.92
N PRO A 47 14.33 11.52 -10.60
CA PRO A 47 13.06 10.97 -10.13
C PRO A 47 13.17 10.22 -8.79
N GLN A 48 14.36 9.76 -8.41
CA GLN A 48 14.58 9.11 -7.11
C GLN A 48 14.28 10.07 -5.95
N ALA A 49 14.67 11.34 -6.07
CA ALA A 49 14.37 12.37 -5.08
C ALA A 49 12.85 12.61 -4.91
N VAL A 50 12.06 12.38 -5.96
CA VAL A 50 10.60 12.47 -5.87
C VAL A 50 10.04 11.29 -5.06
N ILE A 51 10.57 10.07 -5.26
CA ILE A 51 10.18 8.90 -4.47
C ILE A 51 10.47 9.11 -2.99
N GLU A 52 11.62 9.69 -2.65
CA GLU A 52 11.96 10.02 -1.26
C GLU A 52 10.96 11.00 -0.63
N GLN A 53 10.55 12.03 -1.37
CA GLN A 53 9.53 12.97 -0.91
C GLN A 53 8.16 12.29 -0.71
N ILE A 54 7.78 11.38 -1.60
CA ILE A 54 6.54 10.61 -1.48
C ILE A 54 6.60 9.69 -0.25
N ASN A 55 7.70 8.96 -0.06
CA ASN A 55 7.89 8.10 1.10
C ASN A 55 7.81 8.88 2.43
N ALA A 56 8.30 10.13 2.44
CA ALA A 56 8.27 10.99 3.62
C ALA A 56 6.85 11.39 4.05
N LEU A 57 5.84 11.31 3.17
CA LEU A 57 4.44 11.54 3.54
C LEU A 57 3.88 10.41 4.42
N GLY A 58 4.49 9.24 4.42
CA GLY A 58 4.07 8.08 5.20
C GLY A 58 2.86 7.31 4.66
N TYR A 59 2.24 7.75 3.57
CA TYR A 59 1.17 7.02 2.88
C TYR A 59 1.75 6.12 1.80
N GLY A 60 1.26 4.88 1.70
CA GLY A 60 1.83 3.91 0.78
C GLY A 60 0.83 2.88 0.26
N LEU A 61 -0.31 3.28 -0.30
CA LEU A 61 -1.30 2.33 -0.82
C LEU A 61 -1.02 1.94 -2.27
N THR A 62 -1.11 2.88 -3.20
CA THR A 62 -0.93 2.65 -4.63
C THR A 62 -0.05 3.72 -5.26
N MET A 63 0.78 3.32 -6.22
CA MET A 63 1.59 4.22 -7.04
C MET A 63 1.55 3.76 -8.50
N GLY A 64 1.40 4.71 -9.43
CA GLY A 64 1.56 4.49 -10.86
C GLY A 64 2.86 5.11 -11.36
N ILE A 65 3.66 4.34 -12.08
CA ILE A 65 4.88 4.82 -12.74
C ILE A 65 4.68 4.70 -14.25
N GLN A 66 4.78 5.81 -14.95
CA GLN A 66 4.66 5.87 -16.41
C GLN A 66 6.01 6.19 -17.02
N THR A 67 6.65 5.23 -17.66
CA THR A 67 7.96 5.40 -18.28
C THR A 67 8.20 4.36 -19.36
N ARG A 68 8.98 4.71 -20.40
CA ARG A 68 9.46 3.77 -21.42
C ARG A 68 10.82 3.13 -21.06
N ILE A 69 11.41 3.50 -19.94
CA ILE A 69 12.71 2.99 -19.49
C ILE A 69 12.46 1.96 -18.38
N ASP A 70 12.57 0.69 -18.71
CA ASP A 70 12.25 -0.43 -17.83
C ASP A 70 13.12 -0.45 -16.56
N SER A 71 14.43 -0.26 -16.68
CA SER A 71 15.33 -0.20 -15.54
C SER A 71 14.98 0.92 -14.56
N ARG A 72 14.54 2.07 -15.08
CA ARG A 72 14.05 3.18 -14.24
C ARG A 72 12.78 2.81 -13.49
N ALA A 73 11.82 2.17 -14.17
CA ALA A 73 10.59 1.71 -13.54
C ALA A 73 10.86 0.80 -12.36
N HIS A 74 11.72 -0.20 -12.54
CA HIS A 74 12.10 -1.14 -11.48
C HIS A 74 12.86 -0.48 -10.34
N SER A 75 13.81 0.41 -10.65
CA SER A 75 14.55 1.16 -9.62
C SER A 75 13.64 2.02 -8.74
N LEU A 76 12.71 2.77 -9.35
CA LEU A 76 11.77 3.60 -8.62
C LEU A 76 10.78 2.75 -7.79
N ALA A 77 10.30 1.65 -8.35
CA ALA A 77 9.40 0.74 -7.65
C ALA A 77 10.08 0.10 -6.43
N ALA A 78 11.36 -0.27 -6.54
CA ALA A 78 12.12 -0.86 -5.44
C ALA A 78 12.41 0.13 -4.30
N ALA A 79 12.49 1.43 -4.61
CA ALA A 79 12.73 2.47 -3.63
C ALA A 79 11.45 3.00 -2.97
N ALA A 80 10.28 2.73 -3.55
CA ALA A 80 9.00 3.23 -3.06
C ALA A 80 8.48 2.37 -1.89
N HIS A 81 8.11 3.02 -0.79
CA HIS A 81 7.41 2.39 0.34
C HIS A 81 5.91 2.32 0.04
N ILE A 82 5.55 1.57 -0.98
CA ILE A 82 4.20 1.49 -1.53
C ILE A 82 3.78 0.02 -1.67
N GLY A 83 2.63 -0.32 -1.12
CA GLY A 83 2.14 -1.68 -1.17
C GLY A 83 1.81 -2.19 -2.57
N ASN A 84 1.26 -1.37 -3.45
CA ASN A 84 0.91 -1.75 -4.81
C ASN A 84 1.49 -0.74 -5.82
N VAL A 85 2.51 -1.15 -6.57
CA VAL A 85 3.12 -0.34 -7.63
C VAL A 85 2.69 -0.86 -8.99
N TYR A 86 2.20 0.03 -9.84
CA TYR A 86 1.72 -0.26 -11.18
C TYR A 86 2.56 0.46 -12.23
N ILE A 87 3.16 -0.29 -13.14
CA ILE A 87 4.02 0.25 -14.19
C ILE A 87 3.24 0.26 -15.51
N ASN A 88 3.16 1.44 -16.14
CA ASN A 88 2.52 1.68 -17.43
C ASN A 88 1.05 1.21 -17.50
N ARG A 89 0.34 1.28 -16.40
CA ARG A 89 -1.10 1.01 -16.30
C ARG A 89 -1.75 1.98 -15.30
N ASN A 90 -3.07 1.95 -15.23
CA ASN A 90 -3.79 2.72 -14.21
C ASN A 90 -3.63 2.13 -12.80
N THR A 91 -3.92 2.94 -11.79
CA THR A 91 -3.83 2.57 -10.35
C THR A 91 -5.18 2.16 -9.77
N ILE A 92 -6.20 1.97 -10.61
CA ILE A 92 -7.56 1.65 -10.17
C ILE A 92 -7.65 0.17 -9.84
N GLY A 93 -7.80 -0.12 -8.55
CA GLY A 93 -8.12 -1.43 -8.02
C GLY A 93 -7.09 -2.53 -8.27
N ALA A 94 -7.26 -3.62 -7.58
CA ALA A 94 -6.55 -4.87 -7.79
C ALA A 94 -7.53 -5.96 -8.25
N VAL A 95 -7.05 -6.92 -9.02
CA VAL A 95 -7.85 -8.07 -9.43
C VAL A 95 -7.87 -9.06 -8.27
N VAL A 96 -9.05 -9.30 -7.71
CA VAL A 96 -9.25 -10.24 -6.60
C VAL A 96 -8.73 -11.65 -6.96
N GLY A 97 -7.97 -12.24 -6.05
CA GLY A 97 -7.36 -13.57 -6.26
C GLY A 97 -6.10 -13.59 -7.13
N VAL A 98 -5.77 -12.49 -7.80
CA VAL A 98 -4.58 -12.38 -8.66
C VAL A 98 -3.58 -11.37 -8.11
N GLN A 99 -4.07 -10.24 -7.62
CA GLN A 99 -3.25 -9.14 -7.11
C GLN A 99 -3.60 -8.88 -5.64
N PRO A 100 -2.79 -9.37 -4.69
CA PRO A 100 -2.95 -8.99 -3.29
C PRO A 100 -2.92 -7.48 -3.11
N PHE A 101 -3.85 -6.94 -2.33
CA PHE A 101 -4.04 -5.51 -2.17
C PHE A 101 -3.88 -5.06 -0.73
N GLY A 102 -3.04 -4.04 -0.52
CA GLY A 102 -2.81 -3.44 0.79
C GLY A 102 -1.60 -2.51 0.75
N GLY A 103 -1.61 -1.51 1.64
CA GLY A 103 -0.59 -0.48 1.72
C GLY A 103 0.42 -0.69 2.84
N GLU A 104 1.31 0.27 2.95
CA GLU A 104 2.32 0.40 3.99
C GLU A 104 2.14 1.71 4.78
N GLY A 105 2.79 1.82 5.92
CA GLY A 105 2.76 3.01 6.75
C GLY A 105 1.34 3.38 7.19
N LEU A 106 0.92 4.60 6.94
CA LEU A 106 -0.43 5.10 7.25
C LEU A 106 -1.53 4.44 6.38
N SER A 107 -1.16 3.74 5.32
CA SER A 107 -2.09 3.09 4.38
C SER A 107 -2.21 1.58 4.58
N GLY A 108 -1.59 1.00 5.61
CA GLY A 108 -1.67 -0.44 5.82
C GLY A 108 -1.20 -0.89 7.20
N THR A 109 -1.77 -1.99 7.68
CA THR A 109 -1.51 -2.52 9.02
C THR A 109 -0.98 -3.95 9.02
N GLY A 110 -0.61 -4.48 7.89
CA GLY A 110 -0.09 -5.86 7.84
C GLY A 110 -0.28 -6.53 6.48
N PRO A 111 -0.37 -7.86 6.45
CA PRO A 111 -0.41 -8.63 5.21
C PRO A 111 -1.55 -8.20 4.29
N LYS A 112 -1.27 -8.18 2.99
CA LYS A 112 -2.22 -7.76 1.96
C LYS A 112 -3.43 -8.69 1.88
N ALA A 113 -4.61 -8.10 1.71
CA ALA A 113 -5.83 -8.84 1.45
C ALA A 113 -5.68 -9.72 0.20
N GLY A 114 -6.07 -10.99 0.31
CA GLY A 114 -5.90 -11.98 -0.76
C GLY A 114 -4.46 -12.44 -1.00
N GLY A 115 -3.51 -12.03 -0.15
CA GLY A 115 -2.11 -12.45 -0.23
C GLY A 115 -1.82 -13.73 0.56
N PRO A 116 -0.67 -14.39 0.30
CA PRO A 116 -0.32 -15.68 0.90
C PRO A 116 -0.14 -15.61 2.43
N HIS A 117 0.16 -14.44 2.97
CA HIS A 117 0.39 -14.23 4.40
C HIS A 117 -0.84 -13.71 5.15
N TYR A 118 -1.97 -13.51 4.47
CA TYR A 118 -3.15 -12.87 5.08
C TYR A 118 -3.74 -13.69 6.21
N LEU A 119 -3.79 -15.02 6.08
CA LEU A 119 -4.33 -15.93 7.09
C LEU A 119 -3.52 -15.91 8.40
N LEU A 120 -2.23 -15.58 8.35
CA LEU A 120 -1.40 -15.48 9.55
C LEU A 120 -1.92 -14.45 10.56
N ARG A 121 -2.70 -13.46 10.13
CA ARG A 121 -3.34 -12.47 11.02
C ARG A 121 -4.37 -13.08 11.95
N PHE A 122 -4.90 -14.25 11.62
CA PHE A 122 -5.94 -14.95 12.37
C PHE A 122 -5.39 -16.13 13.17
N CYS A 123 -4.07 -16.33 13.15
CA CYS A 123 -3.37 -17.38 13.85
C CYS A 123 -2.75 -16.83 15.14
N ALA A 124 -2.79 -17.62 16.20
CA ALA A 124 -2.01 -17.41 17.40
C ALA A 124 -0.89 -18.46 17.45
N GLU A 125 0.31 -18.03 17.81
CA GLU A 125 1.43 -18.94 18.03
C GLU A 125 1.35 -19.51 19.44
N GLN A 126 1.49 -20.83 19.57
CA GLN A 126 1.54 -21.53 20.85
C GLN A 126 2.75 -22.46 20.87
N THR A 127 3.58 -22.31 21.90
CA THR A 127 4.69 -23.24 22.15
C THR A 127 4.30 -24.23 23.23
N VAL A 128 4.42 -25.52 22.95
CA VAL A 128 4.21 -26.60 23.92
C VAL A 128 5.54 -27.33 24.12
N THR A 129 6.01 -27.34 25.34
CA THR A 129 7.22 -28.06 25.73
C THR A 129 6.87 -29.16 26.72
N VAL A 130 7.24 -30.40 26.43
CA VAL A 130 6.99 -31.55 27.29
C VAL A 130 8.31 -32.06 27.87
N ASN A 131 8.35 -32.14 29.20
CA ASN A 131 9.46 -32.81 29.89
C ASN A 131 9.24 -34.33 29.86
N THR A 132 9.87 -34.99 28.90
CA THR A 132 9.76 -36.44 28.70
C THR A 132 10.38 -37.24 29.84
N THR A 133 11.34 -36.69 30.60
CA THR A 133 11.97 -37.34 31.78
C THR A 133 10.97 -37.43 32.92
N ALA A 134 10.12 -36.45 33.11
CA ALA A 134 9.11 -36.43 34.16
C ALA A 134 7.97 -37.43 33.90
N ALA A 135 7.75 -37.84 32.65
CA ALA A 135 6.75 -38.85 32.24
C ALA A 135 7.22 -40.31 32.52
N GLY A 136 8.32 -40.54 33.20
CA GLY A 136 8.77 -41.88 33.59
C GLY A 136 9.52 -42.67 32.52
N GLY A 137 9.97 -42.03 31.46
CA GLY A 137 11.01 -42.57 30.57
C GLY A 137 10.71 -43.86 29.82
N ASN A 138 9.47 -44.22 29.57
CA ASN A 138 9.17 -45.38 28.73
C ASN A 138 9.38 -45.05 27.25
N ALA A 139 10.55 -45.49 26.72
CA ALA A 139 10.95 -45.26 25.35
C ALA A 139 9.91 -45.81 24.32
N ALA A 140 9.15 -46.84 24.65
CA ALA A 140 8.10 -47.38 23.79
C ALA A 140 6.88 -46.45 23.69
N LEU A 141 6.54 -45.72 24.76
CA LEU A 141 5.50 -44.70 24.75
C LEU A 141 5.92 -43.43 23.96
N LEU A 142 7.20 -43.05 24.06
CA LEU A 142 7.74 -41.91 23.30
C LEU A 142 7.79 -42.21 21.79
N ALA A 143 8.09 -43.44 21.41
CA ALA A 143 8.10 -43.87 20.00
C ALA A 143 6.68 -44.03 19.38
N ALA A 144 5.66 -44.11 20.19
CA ALA A 144 4.25 -44.26 19.75
C ALA A 144 3.48 -42.91 19.67
N MET A 145 4.11 -41.81 20.02
CA MET A 145 3.49 -40.50 19.87
C MET A 145 3.59 -40.03 18.39
N PRO A 146 2.48 -39.60 17.76
CA PRO A 146 2.42 -39.16 16.37
C PRO A 146 3.24 -37.89 16.12
#